data_a1acc828da4250a151e2b108c9f17f06
#
_entry.id   a1acc828da4250a151e2b108c9f17f06
#
_cell.length_a   1.000
_cell.length_b   1.000
_cell.length_c   1.000
_cell.angle_alpha   90.00
_cell.angle_beta   90.00
_cell.angle_gamma   90.00
#
_symmetry.space_group_name_H-M   'P 1'
#
loop_
_entity.id
_entity.type
_entity.pdbx_description
1 polymer ?
#
loop_
_entity_poly.entity_id
_entity_poly.type
_entity_poly.pdbx_seq_one_letter_code
_entity_poly.pdbx_strand_id
1 'polypeptide(L)'
;LGLAAVQGEGLRVVVGGLGLGYTAVKALEDARIAELLAVEALVTVIGWHRDELVPLGRVLNADARNRYVLGSFFDLATSPETGFDPDCDGQRVDAILLDIDHSPTEYLNSANASFYTTENLSLMAQQLRPGGVFAMWSQNLPDAEFEALLKTVFPSVASHVVAFYNPFQNNEATNSVYVCVTAEQGC
;
A
#
# COMPACT_ATOMS: atom_id res chain seq x y z
N LEU A 1 7.00 -0.52 8.92
CA LEU A 1 6.57 0.78 9.50
C LEU A 1 5.04 0.89 9.48
N GLY A 2 4.37 0.84 8.31
CA GLY A 2 2.91 1.01 8.24
C GLY A 2 2.14 0.07 9.16
N LEU A 3 2.37 -1.24 9.08
CA LEU A 3 1.69 -2.24 9.93
C LEU A 3 1.98 -2.09 11.42
N ALA A 4 3.11 -1.49 11.80
CA ALA A 4 3.40 -1.21 13.21
C ALA A 4 2.47 -0.17 13.84
N ALA A 5 1.82 0.67 13.02
CA ALA A 5 0.85 1.66 13.46
C ALA A 5 -0.59 1.10 13.56
N VAL A 6 -0.85 -0.08 12.98
CA VAL A 6 -2.17 -0.75 13.02
C VAL A 6 -2.34 -1.49 14.34
N GLN A 7 -3.52 -1.36 14.96
CA GLN A 7 -3.89 -2.09 16.17
C GLN A 7 -4.80 -3.28 15.84
N GLY A 8 -4.85 -4.26 16.75
CA GLY A 8 -5.75 -5.41 16.66
C GLY A 8 -5.16 -6.63 15.96
N GLU A 9 -6.03 -7.61 15.76
CA GLU A 9 -5.78 -8.93 15.17
C GLU A 9 -6.79 -9.18 14.05
N GLY A 10 -6.52 -10.17 13.20
CA GLY A 10 -7.40 -10.50 12.09
C GLY A 10 -7.42 -9.41 11.01
N LEU A 11 -6.26 -8.77 10.80
CA LEU A 11 -6.11 -7.61 9.93
C LEU A 11 -6.36 -7.99 8.46
N ARG A 12 -7.06 -7.10 7.77
CA ARG A 12 -7.23 -7.12 6.33
C ARG A 12 -6.36 -6.03 5.71
N VAL A 13 -5.44 -6.42 4.86
CA VAL A 13 -4.40 -5.53 4.31
C VAL A 13 -4.46 -5.51 2.80
N VAL A 14 -4.34 -4.32 2.21
CA VAL A 14 -4.16 -4.13 0.77
C VAL A 14 -2.71 -3.76 0.49
N VAL A 15 -2.10 -4.41 -0.47
CA VAL A 15 -0.83 -3.99 -1.07
C VAL A 15 -1.11 -3.50 -2.49
N GLY A 16 -0.88 -2.22 -2.74
CA GLY A 16 -0.96 -1.61 -4.06
C GLY A 16 0.38 -1.72 -4.77
N GLY A 17 0.41 -2.49 -5.85
CA GLY A 17 1.62 -2.85 -6.59
C GLY A 17 2.22 -4.18 -6.11
N LEU A 18 2.11 -5.21 -6.95
CA LEU A 18 2.66 -6.52 -6.66
C LEU A 18 4.16 -6.59 -7.00
N GLY A 19 4.56 -6.06 -8.18
CA GLY A 19 5.92 -6.10 -8.65
C GLY A 19 6.55 -7.49 -8.51
N LEU A 20 7.68 -7.61 -7.79
CA LEU A 20 8.31 -8.89 -7.47
C LEU A 20 7.79 -9.53 -6.17
N GLY A 21 6.85 -8.91 -5.46
CA GLY A 21 6.19 -9.46 -4.28
C GLY A 21 6.84 -9.13 -2.94
N TYR A 22 7.88 -8.30 -2.90
CA TYR A 22 8.62 -8.03 -1.66
C TYR A 22 7.76 -7.39 -0.57
N THR A 23 6.95 -6.39 -0.92
CA THR A 23 6.07 -5.71 0.03
C THR A 23 4.99 -6.65 0.55
N ALA A 24 4.40 -7.48 -0.31
CA ALA A 24 3.39 -8.46 0.08
C ALA A 24 3.97 -9.54 1.01
N VAL A 25 5.12 -10.14 0.65
CA VAL A 25 5.80 -11.13 1.50
C VAL A 25 6.17 -10.53 2.85
N LYS A 26 6.73 -9.31 2.84
CA LYS A 26 7.11 -8.63 4.09
C LYS A 26 5.91 -8.30 4.97
N ALA A 27 4.79 -7.95 4.39
CA ALA A 27 3.56 -7.74 5.13
C ALA A 27 3.07 -9.06 5.78
N LEU A 28 3.09 -10.17 5.05
CA LEU A 28 2.64 -11.49 5.54
C LEU A 28 3.50 -12.09 6.67
N GLU A 29 4.68 -11.53 6.95
CA GLU A 29 5.44 -11.86 8.18
C GLU A 29 4.69 -11.44 9.46
N ASP A 30 3.76 -10.48 9.35
CA ASP A 30 2.91 -10.09 10.48
C ASP A 30 1.80 -11.14 10.67
N ALA A 31 1.87 -11.86 11.79
CA ALA A 31 0.92 -12.93 12.10
C ALA A 31 -0.50 -12.42 12.37
N ARG A 32 -0.69 -11.12 12.61
CA ARG A 32 -2.01 -10.50 12.82
C ARG A 32 -2.83 -10.41 11.54
N ILE A 33 -2.21 -10.54 10.37
CA ILE A 33 -2.92 -10.47 9.08
C ILE A 33 -3.73 -11.74 8.89
N ALA A 34 -5.04 -11.59 8.67
CA ALA A 34 -5.94 -12.66 8.27
C ALA A 34 -6.10 -12.74 6.75
N GLU A 35 -6.01 -11.61 6.05
CA GLU A 35 -6.13 -11.53 4.60
C GLU A 35 -5.26 -10.41 4.02
N LEU A 36 -4.58 -10.68 2.90
CA LEU A 36 -3.82 -9.73 2.13
C LEU A 36 -4.32 -9.73 0.68
N LEU A 37 -4.76 -8.57 0.21
CA LEU A 37 -5.15 -8.32 -1.17
C LEU A 37 -3.98 -7.66 -1.91
N ALA A 38 -3.28 -8.41 -2.75
CA ALA A 38 -2.20 -7.90 -3.60
C ALA A 38 -2.80 -7.41 -4.92
N VAL A 39 -2.97 -6.10 -5.04
CA VAL A 39 -3.57 -5.44 -6.20
C VAL A 39 -2.51 -5.17 -7.25
N GLU A 40 -2.77 -5.63 -8.48
CA GLU A 40 -1.86 -5.48 -9.61
C GLU A 40 -2.66 -5.24 -10.91
N ALA A 41 -2.27 -4.24 -11.67
CA ALA A 41 -2.95 -3.87 -12.93
C ALA A 41 -2.59 -4.80 -14.10
N LEU A 42 -1.41 -5.42 -14.06
CA LEU A 42 -0.88 -6.23 -15.14
C LEU A 42 -1.13 -7.72 -14.89
N VAL A 43 -2.04 -8.31 -15.66
CA VAL A 43 -2.33 -9.75 -15.61
C VAL A 43 -1.08 -10.59 -15.78
N THR A 44 -0.10 -10.12 -16.57
CA THR A 44 1.17 -10.80 -16.78
C THR A 44 2.01 -10.91 -15.50
N VAL A 45 2.04 -9.84 -14.67
CA VAL A 45 2.78 -9.85 -13.40
C VAL A 45 2.14 -10.85 -12.43
N ILE A 46 0.80 -10.87 -12.33
CA ILE A 46 0.08 -11.88 -11.55
C ILE A 46 0.40 -13.29 -12.09
N GLY A 47 0.41 -13.46 -13.41
CA GLY A 47 0.79 -14.73 -14.05
C GLY A 47 2.17 -15.20 -13.66
N TRP A 48 3.17 -14.32 -13.65
CA TRP A 48 4.54 -14.67 -13.21
C TRP A 48 4.59 -15.20 -11.78
N HIS A 49 3.79 -14.65 -10.89
CA HIS A 49 3.69 -15.15 -9.52
C HIS A 49 3.00 -16.50 -9.45
N ARG A 50 1.83 -16.64 -10.11
CA ARG A 50 1.07 -17.91 -10.14
C ARG A 50 1.87 -19.05 -10.72
N ASP A 51 2.63 -18.78 -11.77
CA ASP A 51 3.47 -19.76 -12.48
C ASP A 51 4.86 -19.90 -11.83
N GLU A 52 5.11 -19.24 -10.70
CA GLU A 52 6.38 -19.29 -9.93
C GLU A 52 7.61 -18.86 -10.75
N LEU A 53 7.44 -18.01 -11.76
CA LEU A 53 8.52 -17.51 -12.62
C LEU A 53 9.34 -16.40 -11.94
N VAL A 54 8.84 -15.82 -10.85
CA VAL A 54 9.55 -14.83 -10.03
C VAL A 54 9.90 -15.42 -8.66
N PRO A 55 11.01 -14.95 -8.02
CA PRO A 55 11.55 -15.58 -6.82
C PRO A 55 10.53 -15.72 -5.65
N LEU A 56 9.64 -14.77 -5.49
CA LEU A 56 8.66 -14.76 -4.39
C LEU A 56 7.29 -15.35 -4.77
N GLY A 57 7.08 -15.75 -6.03
CA GLY A 57 5.83 -16.34 -6.49
C GLY A 57 5.43 -17.55 -5.65
N ARG A 58 6.36 -18.49 -5.46
CA ARG A 58 6.11 -19.68 -4.64
C ARG A 58 5.73 -19.35 -3.19
N VAL A 59 6.38 -18.33 -2.60
CA VAL A 59 6.11 -17.93 -1.21
C VAL A 59 4.70 -17.38 -1.09
N LEU A 60 4.30 -16.48 -2.01
CA LEU A 60 2.97 -15.88 -2.02
C LEU A 60 1.87 -16.90 -2.35
N ASN A 61 2.12 -17.84 -3.25
CA ASN A 61 1.16 -18.90 -3.59
C ASN A 61 0.95 -19.89 -2.44
N ALA A 62 1.96 -20.10 -1.61
CA ALA A 62 1.86 -21.01 -0.46
C ALA A 62 1.13 -20.39 0.75
N ASP A 63 1.00 -19.08 0.82
CA ASP A 63 0.31 -18.40 1.92
C ASP A 63 -1.19 -18.23 1.60
N ALA A 64 -2.04 -18.98 2.30
CA ALA A 64 -3.48 -18.96 2.09
C ALA A 64 -4.15 -17.61 2.39
N ARG A 65 -3.45 -16.68 3.06
CA ARG A 65 -3.92 -15.33 3.35
C ARG A 65 -3.77 -14.39 2.15
N ASN A 66 -2.93 -14.75 1.18
CA ASN A 66 -2.65 -13.93 0.01
C ASN A 66 -3.68 -14.16 -1.09
N ARG A 67 -4.25 -13.07 -1.61
CA ARG A 67 -5.13 -13.05 -2.79
C ARG A 67 -4.62 -12.04 -3.80
N TYR A 68 -4.46 -12.45 -5.04
CA TYR A 68 -4.16 -11.53 -6.15
C TYR A 68 -5.44 -10.90 -6.66
N VAL A 69 -5.48 -9.58 -6.70
CA VAL A 69 -6.58 -8.79 -7.27
C VAL A 69 -6.10 -8.12 -8.55
N LEU A 70 -6.68 -8.51 -9.70
CA LEU A 70 -6.39 -7.85 -10.97
C LEU A 70 -7.20 -6.57 -11.06
N GLY A 71 -6.53 -5.43 -11.10
CA GLY A 71 -7.17 -4.12 -11.23
C GLY A 71 -6.17 -2.97 -11.03
N SER A 72 -6.57 -1.78 -11.48
CA SER A 72 -5.83 -0.56 -11.18
C SER A 72 -6.02 -0.20 -9.71
N PHE A 73 -4.93 -0.15 -8.94
CA PHE A 73 -4.98 0.30 -7.54
C PHE A 73 -5.66 1.67 -7.41
N PHE A 74 -5.32 2.60 -8.29
CA PHE A 74 -5.80 3.98 -8.23
C PHE A 74 -7.31 4.08 -8.49
N ASP A 75 -7.83 3.26 -9.43
CA ASP A 75 -9.27 3.21 -9.71
C ASP A 75 -10.03 2.58 -8.54
N LEU A 76 -9.52 1.48 -7.97
CA LEU A 76 -10.12 0.83 -6.80
C LEU A 76 -10.04 1.74 -5.56
N ALA A 77 -8.92 2.42 -5.35
CA ALA A 77 -8.73 3.34 -4.23
C ALA A 77 -9.72 4.53 -4.26
N THR A 78 -10.12 4.96 -5.45
CA THR A 78 -11.06 6.08 -5.61
C THR A 78 -12.52 5.66 -5.77
N SER A 79 -12.82 4.38 -5.58
CA SER A 79 -14.16 3.79 -5.71
C SER A 79 -14.61 3.11 -4.40
N PRO A 80 -14.90 3.90 -3.33
CA PRO A 80 -15.18 3.33 -2.00
C PRO A 80 -16.45 2.47 -1.95
N GLU A 81 -17.33 2.58 -2.94
CA GLU A 81 -18.57 1.78 -3.03
C GLU A 81 -18.27 0.32 -3.41
N THR A 82 -17.28 0.10 -4.28
CA THR A 82 -16.83 -1.25 -4.68
C THR A 82 -15.64 -1.71 -3.82
N GLY A 83 -14.72 -0.79 -3.52
CA GLY A 83 -13.54 -1.11 -2.70
C GLY A 83 -12.47 -1.90 -3.44
N PHE A 84 -11.57 -2.51 -2.66
CA PHE A 84 -10.43 -3.27 -3.18
C PHE A 84 -10.74 -4.75 -3.43
N ASP A 85 -11.84 -5.26 -2.88
CA ASP A 85 -12.21 -6.68 -3.03
C ASP A 85 -13.35 -6.84 -4.02
N PRO A 86 -13.11 -7.45 -5.20
CA PRO A 86 -14.16 -7.67 -6.18
C PRO A 86 -15.24 -8.67 -5.73
N ASP A 87 -14.98 -9.44 -4.66
CA ASP A 87 -15.92 -10.41 -4.11
C ASP A 87 -16.74 -9.84 -2.94
N CYS A 88 -16.38 -8.63 -2.45
CA CYS A 88 -17.00 -8.00 -1.28
C CYS A 88 -17.04 -6.46 -1.41
N ASP A 89 -18.03 -5.93 -2.11
CA ASP A 89 -18.19 -4.51 -2.35
C ASP A 89 -18.18 -3.69 -1.05
N GLY A 90 -17.43 -2.57 -1.08
CA GLY A 90 -17.36 -1.60 0.00
C GLY A 90 -16.77 -2.09 1.31
N GLN A 91 -16.13 -3.26 1.33
CA GLN A 91 -15.50 -3.78 2.55
C GLN A 91 -14.24 -3.01 2.91
N ARG A 92 -14.26 -2.41 4.11
CA ARG A 92 -13.13 -1.64 4.63
C ARG A 92 -11.97 -2.53 5.07
N VAL A 93 -10.76 -1.98 4.99
CA VAL A 93 -9.50 -2.63 5.32
C VAL A 93 -8.81 -1.94 6.50
N ASP A 94 -7.88 -2.65 7.15
CA ASP A 94 -7.13 -2.14 8.29
C ASP A 94 -5.88 -1.39 7.86
N ALA A 95 -5.27 -1.79 6.72
CA ALA A 95 -4.13 -1.10 6.16
C ALA A 95 -4.12 -1.12 4.63
N ILE A 96 -3.59 -0.05 4.05
CA ILE A 96 -3.26 0.09 2.63
C ILE A 96 -1.77 0.42 2.53
N LEU A 97 -1.00 -0.43 1.87
CA LEU A 97 0.43 -0.28 1.63
C LEU A 97 0.65 -0.02 0.15
N LEU A 98 1.01 1.21 -0.22
CA LEU A 98 1.21 1.62 -1.62
C LEU A 98 2.68 1.58 -2.00
N ASP A 99 3.00 0.78 -3.03
CA ASP A 99 4.35 0.57 -3.56
C ASP A 99 4.29 0.48 -5.10
N ILE A 100 3.88 1.56 -5.76
CA ILE A 100 3.74 1.63 -7.22
C ILE A 100 4.64 2.72 -7.80
N ASP A 101 4.38 3.99 -7.49
CA ASP A 101 5.10 5.12 -8.03
C ASP A 101 6.44 5.34 -7.30
N HIS A 102 7.40 5.97 -7.98
CA HIS A 102 8.71 6.25 -7.38
C HIS A 102 8.63 7.27 -6.25
N SER A 103 7.74 8.24 -6.36
CA SER A 103 7.46 9.25 -5.35
C SER A 103 6.09 9.90 -5.60
N PRO A 104 5.59 10.74 -4.68
CA PRO A 104 4.36 11.49 -4.91
C PRO A 104 4.42 12.47 -6.08
N THR A 105 5.59 12.70 -6.66
CA THR A 105 5.82 13.61 -7.79
C THR A 105 6.45 12.93 -9.02
N GLU A 106 6.84 11.64 -8.89
CA GLU A 106 7.48 10.87 -9.96
C GLU A 106 6.68 9.58 -10.20
N TYR A 107 5.80 9.61 -11.17
CA TYR A 107 4.82 8.57 -11.46
C TYR A 107 5.33 7.57 -12.50
N LEU A 108 4.99 6.28 -12.33
CA LEU A 108 5.17 5.27 -13.39
C LEU A 108 4.28 5.57 -14.60
N ASN A 109 3.10 6.14 -14.35
CA ASN A 109 2.17 6.60 -15.38
C ASN A 109 1.65 7.98 -15.00
N SER A 110 1.68 8.92 -15.92
CA SER A 110 1.20 10.30 -15.68
C SER A 110 -0.26 10.36 -15.22
N ALA A 111 -1.10 9.39 -15.56
CA ALA A 111 -2.48 9.29 -15.08
C ALA A 111 -2.55 9.12 -13.55
N ASN A 112 -1.53 8.54 -12.91
CA ASN A 112 -1.47 8.33 -11.47
C ASN A 112 -1.44 9.67 -10.69
N ALA A 113 -0.99 10.77 -11.34
CA ALA A 113 -0.93 12.09 -10.73
C ALA A 113 -2.27 12.53 -10.12
N SER A 114 -3.39 12.12 -10.73
CA SER A 114 -4.74 12.46 -10.24
C SER A 114 -5.04 11.87 -8.85
N PHE A 115 -4.40 10.78 -8.47
CA PHE A 115 -4.59 10.15 -7.16
C PHE A 115 -4.06 11.03 -6.01
N TYR A 116 -2.96 11.74 -6.24
CA TYR A 116 -2.27 12.55 -5.23
C TYR A 116 -2.94 13.91 -5.04
N THR A 117 -4.25 13.91 -4.77
CA THR A 117 -5.09 15.06 -4.46
C THR A 117 -5.86 14.84 -3.16
N THR A 118 -6.26 15.91 -2.47
CA THR A 118 -7.08 15.81 -1.25
C THR A 118 -8.36 15.01 -1.51
N GLU A 119 -9.00 15.20 -2.66
CA GLU A 119 -10.24 14.53 -3.03
C GLU A 119 -10.05 13.02 -3.13
N ASN A 120 -9.10 12.55 -3.95
CA ASN A 120 -8.90 11.14 -4.20
C ASN A 120 -8.27 10.40 -3.01
N LEU A 121 -7.37 11.06 -2.26
CA LEU A 121 -6.88 10.53 -0.99
C LEU A 121 -7.98 10.40 0.06
N SER A 122 -8.97 11.32 0.06
CA SER A 122 -10.13 11.22 0.94
C SER A 122 -11.05 10.05 0.56
N LEU A 123 -11.24 9.77 -0.73
CA LEU A 123 -11.99 8.59 -1.19
C LEU A 123 -11.29 7.30 -0.76
N MET A 124 -9.97 7.21 -0.93
CA MET A 124 -9.19 6.08 -0.43
C MET A 124 -9.29 5.94 1.09
N ALA A 125 -9.21 7.03 1.84
CA ALA A 125 -9.28 7.01 3.31
C ALA A 125 -10.63 6.48 3.82
N GLN A 126 -11.74 6.66 3.08
CA GLN A 126 -13.05 6.11 3.42
C GLN A 126 -13.08 4.57 3.39
N GLN A 127 -12.15 3.94 2.68
CA GLN A 127 -12.02 2.49 2.61
C GLN A 127 -11.22 1.91 3.79
N LEU A 128 -10.57 2.76 4.58
CA LEU A 128 -9.94 2.36 5.82
C LEU A 128 -10.95 2.27 6.95
N ARG A 129 -10.76 1.31 7.86
CA ARG A 129 -11.46 1.28 9.14
C ARG A 129 -11.01 2.44 10.02
N PRO A 130 -11.79 2.83 11.03
CA PRO A 130 -11.33 3.76 12.06
C PRO A 130 -10.02 3.28 12.69
N GLY A 131 -9.03 4.17 12.82
CA GLY A 131 -7.67 3.79 13.24
C GLY A 131 -6.85 3.05 12.18
N GLY A 132 -7.40 2.88 10.98
CA GLY A 132 -6.70 2.22 9.87
C GLY A 132 -5.56 3.05 9.30
N VAL A 133 -4.65 2.40 8.61
CA VAL A 133 -3.37 2.98 8.19
C VAL A 133 -3.24 3.00 6.67
N PHE A 134 -2.88 4.15 6.12
CA PHE A 134 -2.29 4.27 4.80
C PHE A 134 -0.78 4.45 4.93
N ALA A 135 0.01 3.59 4.28
CA ALA A 135 1.45 3.75 4.19
C ALA A 135 1.91 3.73 2.74
N MET A 136 2.76 4.69 2.38
CA MET A 136 3.29 4.82 1.02
C MET A 136 4.81 4.86 1.05
N TRP A 137 5.43 4.02 0.22
CA TRP A 137 6.86 4.08 -0.06
C TRP A 137 7.19 5.21 -1.04
N SER A 138 8.38 5.80 -0.90
CA SER A 138 8.95 6.77 -1.84
C SER A 138 10.46 6.62 -1.90
N GLN A 139 11.03 6.67 -3.10
CA GLN A 139 12.50 6.66 -3.28
C GLN A 139 13.16 7.96 -2.82
N ASN A 140 12.41 9.06 -2.77
CA ASN A 140 12.91 10.39 -2.42
C ASN A 140 12.82 10.64 -0.90
N LEU A 141 13.53 11.64 -0.41
CA LEU A 141 13.32 12.16 0.94
C LEU A 141 11.88 12.69 1.09
N PRO A 142 11.37 12.81 2.33
CA PRO A 142 10.02 13.30 2.56
C PRO A 142 9.78 14.65 1.89
N ASP A 143 8.69 14.74 1.13
CA ASP A 143 8.23 15.94 0.44
C ASP A 143 7.26 16.71 1.35
N ALA A 144 7.62 17.98 1.65
CA ALA A 144 6.85 18.81 2.58
C ALA A 144 5.46 19.20 2.03
N GLU A 145 5.32 19.36 0.71
CA GLU A 145 4.04 19.69 0.09
C GLU A 145 3.10 18.49 0.13
N PHE A 146 3.64 17.28 -0.12
CA PHE A 146 2.87 16.06 0.00
C PHE A 146 2.50 15.75 1.46
N GLU A 147 3.40 15.99 2.42
CA GLU A 147 3.03 15.88 3.84
C GLU A 147 1.90 16.85 4.22
N ALA A 148 1.96 18.09 3.73
CA ALA A 148 0.90 19.07 3.97
C ALA A 148 -0.44 18.60 3.37
N LEU A 149 -0.40 18.02 2.17
CA LEU A 149 -1.56 17.43 1.52
C LEU A 149 -2.14 16.27 2.35
N LEU A 150 -1.31 15.32 2.79
CA LEU A 150 -1.74 14.19 3.63
C LEU A 150 -2.40 14.65 4.92
N LYS A 151 -1.90 15.72 5.56
CA LYS A 151 -2.46 16.32 6.78
C LYS A 151 -3.85 16.96 6.56
N THR A 152 -4.25 17.21 5.33
CA THR A 152 -5.63 17.64 5.04
C THR A 152 -6.64 16.49 5.09
N VAL A 153 -6.15 15.24 4.99
CA VAL A 153 -6.99 14.02 4.92
C VAL A 153 -6.88 13.20 6.21
N PHE A 154 -5.69 13.08 6.75
CA PHE A 154 -5.42 12.20 7.91
C PHE A 154 -5.09 13.03 9.15
N PRO A 155 -5.68 12.72 10.31
CA PRO A 155 -5.38 13.40 11.57
C PRO A 155 -3.98 13.11 12.09
N SER A 156 -3.36 11.99 11.68
CA SER A 156 -1.99 11.64 12.05
C SER A 156 -1.18 11.29 10.81
N VAL A 157 -0.08 12.01 10.59
CA VAL A 157 0.85 11.81 9.46
C VAL A 157 2.27 11.86 10.00
N ALA A 158 3.05 10.84 9.68
CA ALA A 158 4.48 10.77 9.97
C ALA A 158 5.24 10.30 8.73
N SER A 159 6.40 10.89 8.47
CA SER A 159 7.33 10.43 7.45
C SER A 159 8.61 9.90 8.09
N HIS A 160 9.07 8.78 7.58
CA HIS A 160 10.26 8.09 8.08
C HIS A 160 11.28 7.96 6.97
N VAL A 161 12.50 8.41 7.22
CA VAL A 161 13.64 8.12 6.34
C VAL A 161 14.23 6.77 6.72
N VAL A 162 14.34 5.89 5.72
CA VAL A 162 14.92 4.54 5.88
C VAL A 162 16.24 4.52 5.14
N ALA A 163 17.34 4.44 5.87
CA ALA A 163 18.68 4.28 5.31
C ALA A 163 19.00 2.79 5.13
N PHE A 164 19.64 2.46 4.03
CA PHE A 164 20.11 1.10 3.74
C PHE A 164 21.38 1.14 2.88
N TYR A 165 22.20 0.10 2.98
CA TYR A 165 23.35 -0.05 2.12
C TYR A 165 22.92 -0.54 0.75
N ASN A 166 23.29 0.18 -0.31
CA ASN A 166 23.06 -0.22 -1.70
C ASN A 166 24.31 -0.92 -2.26
N PRO A 167 24.30 -2.25 -2.41
CA PRO A 167 25.46 -2.99 -2.85
C PRO A 167 25.83 -2.73 -4.33
N PHE A 168 24.87 -2.29 -5.15
CA PHE A 168 25.12 -2.00 -6.57
C PHE A 168 25.86 -0.67 -6.77
N GLN A 169 25.62 0.29 -5.90
CA GLN A 169 26.26 1.60 -5.94
C GLN A 169 27.39 1.74 -4.93
N ASN A 170 27.57 0.74 -4.06
CA ASN A 170 28.55 0.71 -2.98
C ASN A 170 28.49 1.95 -2.07
N ASN A 171 27.28 2.42 -1.76
CA ASN A 171 27.03 3.56 -0.90
C ASN A 171 25.80 3.35 -0.02
N GLU A 172 25.58 4.25 0.94
CA GLU A 172 24.29 4.37 1.62
C GLU A 172 23.26 5.01 0.68
N ALA A 173 22.06 4.46 0.65
CA ALA A 173 20.89 5.00 -0.01
C ALA A 173 19.78 5.21 1.00
N THR A 174 18.83 6.07 0.69
CA THR A 174 17.70 6.37 1.54
C THR A 174 16.41 6.30 0.74
N ASN A 175 15.39 5.73 1.36
CA ASN A 175 14.00 5.84 0.93
C ASN A 175 13.21 6.53 2.02
N SER A 176 11.97 6.93 1.73
CA SER A 176 11.05 7.35 2.78
C SER A 176 9.77 6.54 2.78
N VAL A 177 9.10 6.51 3.92
CA VAL A 177 7.79 5.90 4.10
C VAL A 177 6.90 6.91 4.81
N TYR A 178 5.82 7.30 4.15
CA TYR A 178 4.74 8.06 4.78
C TYR A 178 3.80 7.09 5.49
N VAL A 179 3.44 7.40 6.72
CA VAL A 179 2.49 6.62 7.52
C VAL A 179 1.39 7.56 8.01
N CYS A 180 0.18 7.28 7.57
CA CYS A 180 -1.01 8.08 7.85
C CYS A 180 -2.04 7.22 8.58
N VAL A 181 -2.64 7.74 9.64
CA VAL A 181 -3.64 7.03 10.44
C VAL A 181 -4.96 7.78 10.36
N THR A 182 -6.07 7.06 10.10
CA THR A 182 -7.42 7.63 10.13
C THR A 182 -7.86 7.92 11.57
N ALA A 183 -8.89 8.74 11.73
CA ALA A 183 -9.49 8.96 13.05
C ALA A 183 -10.01 7.63 13.64
N GLU A 184 -9.83 7.45 14.94
CA GLU A 184 -10.53 6.37 15.68
C GLU A 184 -12.03 6.70 15.76
N GLN A 185 -12.88 5.66 15.88
CA GLN A 185 -14.28 5.92 16.23
C GLN A 185 -14.31 6.55 17.63
N GLY A 186 -14.79 7.79 17.71
CA GLY A 186 -15.10 8.38 19.00
C GLY A 186 -16.14 7.52 19.74
N CYS A 187 -15.85 7.27 21.02
CA CYS A 187 -16.83 6.65 21.93
C CYS A 187 -18.04 7.54 22.11
#